data_ae29116df671435dedd1876740d72996
#
_entry.id   ae29116df671435dedd1876740d72996
#
_cell.length_a   1.000
_cell.length_b   1.000
_cell.length_c   1.000
_cell.angle_alpha   90.00
_cell.angle_beta   90.00
_cell.angle_gamma   90.00
#
_symmetry.space_group_name_H-M   'P 1'
#
loop_
_entity.id
_entity.type
_entity.pdbx_description
1 polymer ?
#
loop_
_entity_poly.entity_id
_entity_poly.type
_entity_poly.pdbx_seq_one_letter_code
_entity_poly.pdbx_strand_id
1 'polypeptide(L)'
;MGKTNAKGEIGEAMILADLQRQGHGIAIPFGHDLPFDLIVVRKENGALEKVQCKYTTSNGRVIFAKVTSTSAWVHHRYTRDEVDWIAVYDATADQCFYLPSSLWDGQATLNLRLTPTANGQAKRIRFAQDFTRLVGDPTSSGTGDRQPLPLGLPPE
;
A
#
# COMPACT_ATOMS: atom_id res chain seq x y z
N MET A 1 -17.80 18.07 -10.43
CA MET A 1 -16.90 17.00 -9.94
C MET A 1 -16.83 17.05 -8.43
N GLY A 2 -17.15 15.94 -7.80
CA GLY A 2 -17.18 15.90 -6.34
C GLY A 2 -15.76 15.91 -5.75
N LYS A 3 -15.59 16.54 -4.59
CA LYS A 3 -14.33 16.60 -3.83
C LYS A 3 -13.69 15.23 -3.54
N THR A 4 -14.47 14.16 -3.61
CA THR A 4 -14.03 12.79 -3.36
C THR A 4 -13.18 12.21 -4.52
N ASN A 5 -13.53 12.54 -5.77
CA ASN A 5 -12.77 12.09 -6.94
C ASN A 5 -11.38 12.72 -6.99
N ALA A 6 -11.27 14.02 -6.70
CA ALA A 6 -9.99 14.73 -6.69
C ALA A 6 -8.99 14.14 -5.67
N LYS A 7 -9.47 13.72 -4.49
CA LYS A 7 -8.62 13.06 -3.48
C LYS A 7 -8.12 11.70 -3.97
N GLY A 8 -8.99 10.92 -4.61
CA GLY A 8 -8.61 9.64 -5.22
C GLY A 8 -7.50 9.80 -6.25
N GLU A 9 -7.68 10.75 -7.18
CA GLU A 9 -6.69 11.07 -8.22
C GLU A 9 -5.34 11.53 -7.64
N ILE A 10 -5.36 12.34 -6.58
CA ILE A 10 -4.14 12.74 -5.88
C ILE A 10 -3.44 11.52 -5.28
N GLY A 11 -4.18 10.65 -4.62
CA GLY A 11 -3.64 9.41 -4.04
C GLY A 11 -2.95 8.54 -5.09
N GLU A 12 -3.61 8.31 -6.23
CA GLU A 12 -3.03 7.56 -7.35
C GLU A 12 -1.76 8.20 -7.89
N ALA A 13 -1.77 9.52 -8.10
CA ALA A 13 -0.62 10.25 -8.61
C ALA A 13 0.58 10.18 -7.66
N MET A 14 0.36 10.32 -6.35
CA MET A 14 1.40 10.24 -5.34
C MET A 14 1.99 8.82 -5.24
N ILE A 15 1.14 7.80 -5.28
CA ILE A 15 1.57 6.40 -5.26
C ILE A 15 2.36 6.05 -6.52
N LEU A 16 1.88 6.48 -7.70
CA LEU A 16 2.58 6.30 -8.96
C LEU A 16 3.99 6.91 -8.91
N ALA A 17 4.10 8.15 -8.48
CA ALA A 17 5.38 8.84 -8.37
C ALA A 17 6.33 8.15 -7.39
N ASP A 18 5.81 7.69 -6.24
CA ASP A 18 6.59 7.00 -5.22
C ASP A 18 7.11 5.64 -5.73
N LEU A 19 6.28 4.85 -6.39
CA LEU A 19 6.68 3.58 -7.00
C LEU A 19 7.76 3.76 -8.08
N GLN A 20 7.67 4.80 -8.88
CA GLN A 20 8.71 5.13 -9.85
C GLN A 20 10.02 5.54 -9.17
N ARG A 21 9.96 6.31 -8.08
CA ARG A 21 11.16 6.64 -7.27
C ARG A 21 11.80 5.39 -6.66
N GLN A 22 11.02 4.38 -6.34
CA GLN A 22 11.53 3.07 -5.89
C GLN A 22 12.15 2.26 -7.04
N GLY A 23 12.00 2.70 -8.29
CA GLY A 23 12.58 2.08 -9.49
C GLY A 23 11.68 1.08 -10.20
N HIS A 24 10.42 0.94 -9.80
CA HIS A 24 9.47 0.07 -10.49
C HIS A 24 8.90 0.73 -11.74
N GLY A 25 8.53 -0.09 -12.74
CA GLY A 25 7.71 0.34 -13.85
C GLY A 25 6.24 0.39 -13.48
N ILE A 26 5.46 1.20 -14.21
CA ILE A 26 4.01 1.32 -13.99
C ILE A 26 3.30 1.15 -15.32
N ALA A 27 2.23 0.36 -15.31
CA ALA A 27 1.22 0.32 -16.35
C ALA A 27 -0.12 0.78 -15.79
N ILE A 28 -0.83 1.58 -16.57
CA ILE A 28 -2.16 2.08 -16.19
C ILE A 28 -3.18 1.31 -17.01
N PRO A 29 -4.16 0.63 -16.36
CA PRO A 29 -5.21 -0.05 -17.08
C PRO A 29 -6.08 0.94 -17.85
N PHE A 30 -6.58 0.50 -18.99
CA PHE A 30 -7.57 1.26 -19.74
C PHE A 30 -8.98 0.96 -19.21
N GLY A 31 -9.74 2.00 -18.90
CA GLY A 31 -11.11 1.89 -18.36
C GLY A 31 -11.17 1.96 -16.83
N HIS A 32 -12.38 1.84 -16.28
CA HIS A 32 -12.65 2.05 -14.85
C HIS A 32 -13.29 0.85 -14.15
N ASP A 33 -13.43 -0.27 -14.84
CA ASP A 33 -14.18 -1.43 -14.34
C ASP A 33 -13.31 -2.48 -13.64
N LEU A 34 -12.00 -2.20 -13.51
CA LEU A 34 -11.07 -3.11 -12.85
C LEU A 34 -10.99 -2.84 -11.35
N PRO A 35 -10.76 -3.87 -10.52
CA PRO A 35 -10.65 -3.73 -9.07
C PRO A 35 -9.31 -3.14 -8.61
N PHE A 36 -8.46 -2.71 -9.52
CA PHE A 36 -7.15 -2.10 -9.25
C PHE A 36 -6.94 -0.87 -10.14
N ASP A 37 -6.12 0.05 -9.67
CA ASP A 37 -5.85 1.33 -10.34
C ASP A 37 -4.55 1.32 -11.14
N LEU A 38 -3.56 0.55 -10.70
CA LEU A 38 -2.24 0.47 -11.30
C LEU A 38 -1.77 -0.97 -11.40
N ILE A 39 -0.88 -1.22 -12.39
CA ILE A 39 -0.05 -2.43 -12.43
C ILE A 39 1.39 -2.00 -12.21
N VAL A 40 2.01 -2.51 -11.16
CA VAL A 40 3.43 -2.34 -10.94
C VAL A 40 4.21 -3.42 -11.69
N VAL A 41 5.23 -3.00 -12.40
CA VAL A 41 6.21 -3.90 -13.05
C VAL A 41 7.43 -3.93 -12.15
N ARG A 42 7.63 -5.06 -11.48
CA ARG A 42 8.70 -5.22 -10.48
C ARG A 42 10.07 -5.04 -11.10
N LYS A 43 10.88 -4.17 -10.52
CA LYS A 43 12.27 -3.95 -10.99
C LYS A 43 13.17 -5.17 -10.84
N GLU A 44 12.86 -6.04 -9.86
CA GLU A 44 13.68 -7.20 -9.53
C GLU A 44 13.57 -8.32 -10.58
N ASN A 45 12.37 -8.55 -11.11
CA ASN A 45 12.07 -9.72 -11.95
C ASN A 45 11.08 -9.46 -13.08
N GLY A 46 10.57 -8.22 -13.23
CA GLY A 46 9.57 -7.87 -14.23
C GLY A 46 8.16 -8.42 -13.95
N ALA A 47 7.90 -8.97 -12.78
CA ALA A 47 6.58 -9.46 -12.40
C ALA A 47 5.53 -8.32 -12.43
N LEU A 48 4.34 -8.63 -12.89
CA LEU A 48 3.21 -7.70 -12.97
C LEU A 48 2.31 -7.93 -11.77
N GLU A 49 2.14 -6.90 -10.95
CA GLU A 49 1.33 -6.97 -9.73
C GLU A 49 0.28 -5.86 -9.71
N LYS A 50 -0.93 -6.20 -9.30
CA LYS A 50 -2.09 -5.32 -9.28
C LYS A 50 -2.12 -4.49 -8.00
N VAL A 51 -2.27 -3.18 -8.13
CA VAL A 51 -2.27 -2.23 -7.01
C VAL A 51 -3.57 -1.45 -6.99
N GLN A 52 -4.27 -1.51 -5.86
CA GLN A 52 -5.39 -0.62 -5.57
C GLN A 52 -4.88 0.56 -4.75
N CYS A 53 -5.18 1.77 -5.20
CA CYS A 53 -4.76 3.01 -4.55
C CYS A 53 -5.83 3.54 -3.60
N LYS A 54 -5.41 4.04 -2.44
CA LYS A 54 -6.28 4.67 -1.45
C LYS A 54 -5.67 5.99 -0.99
N TYR A 55 -6.54 6.96 -0.77
CA TYR A 55 -6.20 8.23 -0.14
C TYR A 55 -6.74 8.25 1.28
N THR A 56 -5.95 8.71 2.24
CA THR A 56 -6.38 8.92 3.61
C THR A 56 -5.80 10.19 4.21
N THR A 57 -6.40 10.64 5.30
CA THR A 57 -5.84 11.66 6.20
C THR A 57 -5.81 11.06 7.59
N SER A 58 -4.64 10.75 8.10
CA SER A 58 -4.47 10.22 9.44
C SER A 58 -4.57 11.34 10.50
N ASN A 59 -4.66 10.92 11.75
CA ASN A 59 -4.53 11.83 12.90
C ASN A 59 -3.07 12.06 13.33
N GLY A 60 -2.09 11.66 12.50
CA GLY A 60 -0.65 11.71 12.78
C GLY A 60 -0.15 10.57 13.68
N ARG A 61 -1.01 9.70 14.18
CA ARG A 61 -0.65 8.57 15.06
C ARG A 61 -0.99 7.22 14.48
N VAL A 62 -2.15 7.11 13.84
CA VAL A 62 -2.67 5.87 13.26
C VAL A 62 -3.26 6.14 11.89
N ILE A 63 -2.94 5.28 10.94
CA ILE A 63 -3.57 5.21 9.64
C ILE A 63 -4.64 4.13 9.67
N PHE A 64 -5.85 4.47 9.22
CA PHE A 64 -6.93 3.53 8.99
C PHE A 64 -7.04 3.27 7.48
N ALA A 65 -6.52 2.13 7.04
CA ALA A 65 -6.57 1.73 5.65
C ALA A 65 -7.81 0.88 5.38
N LYS A 66 -8.74 1.40 4.58
CA LYS A 66 -9.91 0.62 4.14
C LYS A 66 -9.50 -0.35 3.05
N VAL A 67 -9.78 -1.62 3.27
CA VAL A 67 -9.58 -2.71 2.29
C VAL A 67 -10.89 -3.10 1.62
N THR A 68 -11.79 -2.15 1.51
CA THR A 68 -13.08 -2.27 0.85
C THR A 68 -13.31 -1.13 -0.11
N SER A 69 -14.14 -1.34 -1.11
CA SER A 69 -14.75 -0.28 -1.89
C SER A 69 -16.25 -0.22 -1.64
N THR A 70 -16.81 0.97 -1.79
CA THR A 70 -18.25 1.17 -1.74
C THR A 70 -18.66 1.91 -3.01
N SER A 71 -19.47 1.27 -3.83
CA SER A 71 -20.13 1.90 -4.97
C SER A 71 -21.64 1.78 -4.81
N ALA A 72 -22.32 2.93 -4.90
CA ALA A 72 -23.77 3.07 -4.87
C ALA A 72 -24.47 2.31 -3.71
N TRP A 73 -24.54 1.08 -3.60
CA TRP A 73 -25.21 0.30 -2.53
C TRP A 73 -24.49 -1.03 -2.26
N VAL A 74 -23.31 -1.24 -2.90
CA VAL A 74 -22.58 -2.49 -2.79
C VAL A 74 -21.26 -2.23 -2.06
N HIS A 75 -21.09 -2.92 -0.93
CA HIS A 75 -19.81 -3.01 -0.24
C HIS A 75 -19.03 -4.20 -0.81
N HIS A 76 -17.92 -3.92 -1.48
CA HIS A 76 -17.02 -4.92 -2.01
C HIS A 76 -15.75 -5.00 -1.15
N ARG A 77 -15.40 -6.21 -0.71
CA ARG A 77 -14.11 -6.50 -0.09
C ARG A 77 -13.16 -6.98 -1.17
N TYR A 78 -11.98 -6.40 -1.22
CA TYR A 78 -10.96 -6.89 -2.13
C TYR A 78 -10.45 -8.25 -1.69
N THR A 79 -10.16 -9.11 -2.67
CA THR A 79 -9.54 -10.41 -2.47
C THR A 79 -8.14 -10.43 -3.07
N ARG A 80 -7.30 -11.35 -2.61
CA ARG A 80 -5.95 -11.53 -3.16
C ARG A 80 -5.93 -11.92 -4.65
N ASP A 81 -7.00 -12.47 -5.17
CA ASP A 81 -7.13 -12.80 -6.59
C ASP A 81 -7.36 -11.56 -7.45
N GLU A 82 -7.99 -10.54 -6.89
CA GLU A 82 -8.29 -9.28 -7.57
C GLU A 82 -7.16 -8.28 -7.48
N VAL A 83 -6.47 -8.23 -6.33
CA VAL A 83 -5.49 -7.20 -6.00
C VAL A 83 -4.32 -7.84 -5.23
N ASP A 84 -3.11 -7.48 -5.61
CA ASP A 84 -1.89 -7.94 -4.91
C ASP A 84 -1.49 -7.00 -3.77
N TRP A 85 -1.65 -5.70 -4.00
CA TRP A 85 -1.25 -4.66 -3.05
C TRP A 85 -2.35 -3.62 -2.88
N ILE A 86 -2.58 -3.22 -1.64
CA ILE A 86 -3.27 -1.96 -1.35
C ILE A 86 -2.22 -0.92 -1.00
N ALA A 87 -2.11 0.11 -1.83
CA ALA A 87 -1.25 1.26 -1.59
C ALA A 87 -2.08 2.40 -0.98
N VAL A 88 -1.58 3.00 0.07
CA VAL A 88 -2.25 4.07 0.80
C VAL A 88 -1.36 5.31 0.80
N TYR A 89 -1.88 6.41 0.27
CA TYR A 89 -1.28 7.73 0.47
C TYR A 89 -1.93 8.42 1.66
N ASP A 90 -1.16 8.71 2.67
CA ASP A 90 -1.59 9.53 3.82
C ASP A 90 -1.17 10.97 3.61
N ALA A 91 -2.15 11.85 3.38
CA ALA A 91 -1.91 13.27 3.13
C ALA A 91 -1.43 14.02 4.37
N THR A 92 -1.67 13.51 5.57
CA THR A 92 -1.17 14.10 6.82
C THR A 92 0.33 13.89 6.98
N ALA A 93 0.80 12.67 6.73
CA ALA A 93 2.22 12.33 6.79
C ALA A 93 2.96 12.64 5.49
N ASP A 94 2.24 12.94 4.39
CA ASP A 94 2.77 13.06 3.03
C ASP A 94 3.61 11.84 2.62
N GLN A 95 3.07 10.64 2.82
CA GLN A 95 3.79 9.40 2.61
C GLN A 95 2.89 8.29 2.07
N CYS A 96 3.48 7.40 1.25
CA CYS A 96 2.85 6.21 0.73
C CYS A 96 3.23 4.97 1.54
N PHE A 97 2.28 4.05 1.66
CA PHE A 97 2.43 2.77 2.35
C PHE A 97 1.89 1.65 1.48
N TYR A 98 2.54 0.50 1.48
CA TYR A 98 2.22 -0.63 0.62
C TYR A 98 1.90 -1.86 1.45
N LEU A 99 0.66 -2.33 1.36
CA LEU A 99 0.12 -3.43 2.14
C LEU A 99 -0.04 -4.66 1.25
N PRO A 100 0.73 -5.72 1.47
CA PRO A 100 0.60 -6.96 0.70
C PRO A 100 -0.71 -7.68 1.04
N SER A 101 -1.26 -8.41 0.10
CA SER A 101 -2.52 -9.14 0.25
C SER A 101 -2.53 -10.13 1.42
N SER A 102 -1.37 -10.66 1.79
CA SER A 102 -1.23 -11.51 2.98
C SER A 102 -1.66 -10.86 4.29
N LEU A 103 -1.66 -9.52 4.35
CA LEU A 103 -2.06 -8.78 5.56
C LEU A 103 -3.55 -8.44 5.58
N TRP A 104 -4.17 -8.18 4.46
CA TRP A 104 -5.50 -7.61 4.41
C TRP A 104 -6.57 -8.52 3.82
N ASP A 105 -6.21 -9.62 3.19
CA ASP A 105 -7.18 -10.56 2.63
C ASP A 105 -8.17 -11.03 3.71
N GLY A 106 -9.47 -10.87 3.45
CA GLY A 106 -10.52 -11.14 4.42
C GLY A 106 -10.77 -10.05 5.48
N GLN A 107 -9.96 -8.97 5.49
CA GLN A 107 -10.16 -7.84 6.40
C GLN A 107 -11.04 -6.75 5.76
N ALA A 108 -11.65 -5.91 6.58
CA ALA A 108 -12.35 -4.71 6.12
C ALA A 108 -11.49 -3.44 6.27
N THR A 109 -10.65 -3.41 7.30
CA THR A 109 -9.78 -2.28 7.63
C THR A 109 -8.49 -2.79 8.24
N LEU A 110 -7.37 -2.15 7.90
CA LEU A 110 -6.09 -2.33 8.57
C LEU A 110 -5.68 -1.04 9.27
N ASN A 111 -5.08 -1.19 10.44
CA ASN A 111 -4.52 -0.09 11.21
C ASN A 111 -3.00 -0.15 11.18
N LEU A 112 -2.35 0.96 10.83
CA LEU A 112 -0.92 1.13 10.87
C LEU A 112 -0.56 2.23 11.86
N ARG A 113 0.41 1.98 12.73
CA ARG A 113 0.91 2.97 13.68
C ARG A 113 2.01 3.82 13.05
N LEU A 114 1.84 5.13 13.11
CA LEU A 114 2.86 6.11 12.71
C LEU A 114 3.82 6.43 13.85
N THR A 115 3.36 6.30 15.10
CA THR A 115 4.13 6.61 16.31
C THR A 115 4.14 5.43 17.27
N PRO A 116 5.13 5.32 18.16
CA PRO A 116 5.11 4.31 19.22
C PRO A 116 3.85 4.39 20.07
N THR A 117 3.47 3.27 20.67
CA THR A 117 2.33 3.22 21.62
C THR A 117 2.74 3.88 22.94
N ALA A 118 1.79 4.54 23.60
CA ALA A 118 2.05 5.22 24.87
C ALA A 118 2.51 4.27 25.98
N ASN A 119 2.12 3.00 25.93
CA ASN A 119 2.47 1.96 26.91
C ASN A 119 3.64 1.06 26.46
N GLY A 120 4.35 1.41 25.38
CA GLY A 120 5.45 0.61 24.86
C GLY A 120 5.08 -0.72 24.22
N GLN A 121 3.79 -1.01 24.06
CA GLN A 121 3.33 -2.25 23.43
C GLN A 121 3.74 -2.30 21.96
N ALA A 122 4.47 -3.36 21.58
CA ALA A 122 4.85 -3.62 20.18
C ALA A 122 4.23 -4.91 19.63
N LYS A 123 3.80 -5.81 20.49
CA LYS A 123 3.24 -7.10 20.09
C LYS A 123 1.91 -6.92 19.37
N ARG A 124 1.77 -7.52 18.18
CA ARG A 124 0.59 -7.43 17.29
C ARG A 124 0.30 -6.03 16.74
N ILE A 125 1.28 -5.13 16.78
CA ILE A 125 1.17 -3.80 16.21
C ILE A 125 1.90 -3.77 14.87
N ARG A 126 1.23 -3.21 13.85
CA ARG A 126 1.84 -2.94 12.55
C ARG A 126 2.31 -1.50 12.54
N PHE A 127 3.62 -1.30 12.40
CA PHE A 127 4.19 0.04 12.26
C PHE A 127 4.23 0.45 10.79
N ALA A 128 3.73 1.64 10.49
CA ALA A 128 3.65 2.15 9.14
C ALA A 128 5.03 2.22 8.44
N GLN A 129 6.09 2.52 9.20
CA GLN A 129 7.46 2.55 8.69
C GLN A 129 7.94 1.24 8.05
N ASP A 130 7.36 0.10 8.41
CA ASP A 130 7.70 -1.21 7.84
C ASP A 130 7.08 -1.41 6.44
N PHE A 131 6.18 -0.52 6.02
CA PHE A 131 5.41 -0.63 4.78
C PHE A 131 5.64 0.52 3.79
N THR A 132 6.71 1.28 3.96
CA THR A 132 7.02 2.44 3.09
C THR A 132 7.56 2.07 1.72
N ARG A 133 7.87 0.80 1.48
CA ARG A 133 8.39 0.29 0.21
C ARG A 133 7.58 -0.91 -0.26
N LEU A 134 7.40 -1.00 -1.57
CA LEU A 134 6.81 -2.19 -2.18
C LEU A 134 7.92 -3.24 -2.35
N VAL A 135 8.05 -4.13 -1.35
CA VAL A 135 9.07 -5.17 -1.28
C VAL A 135 8.46 -6.51 -0.86
N GLY A 136 9.09 -7.61 -1.24
CA GLY A 136 8.64 -8.96 -0.90
C GLY A 136 7.57 -9.49 -1.86
N ASP A 137 6.93 -10.57 -1.46
CA ASP A 137 5.86 -11.23 -2.19
C ASP A 137 4.51 -10.89 -1.54
N PRO A 138 3.52 -10.39 -2.30
CA PRO A 138 2.20 -10.08 -1.78
C PRO A 138 1.49 -11.31 -1.19
N THR A 139 1.85 -12.51 -1.61
CA THR A 139 1.28 -13.77 -1.13
C THR A 139 2.04 -14.40 0.02
N SER A 140 3.27 -13.95 0.32
CA SER A 140 4.05 -14.49 1.43
C SER A 140 3.46 -14.04 2.75
N SER A 141 3.12 -14.98 3.60
CA SER A 141 2.77 -14.70 4.99
C SER A 141 4.01 -14.14 5.68
N GLY A 142 3.93 -12.89 6.12
CA GLY A 142 5.03 -12.22 6.81
C GLY A 142 5.40 -12.87 8.13
N THR A 143 6.15 -13.96 8.07
CA THR A 143 7.00 -14.41 9.15
C THR A 143 8.33 -13.72 8.91
N GLY A 144 8.57 -12.63 9.64
CA GLY A 144 9.75 -11.82 9.45
C GLY A 144 11.02 -12.57 9.81
N ASP A 145 11.70 -13.09 8.82
CA ASP A 145 13.14 -13.21 8.86
C ASP A 145 13.71 -11.88 8.38
N ARG A 146 14.09 -11.07 9.37
CA ARG A 146 14.90 -9.87 9.12
C ARG A 146 16.28 -10.33 8.67
N GLN A 147 16.47 -10.56 7.38
CA GLN A 147 17.81 -10.55 6.85
C GLN A 147 18.31 -9.10 6.89
N PRO A 148 19.45 -8.85 7.54
CA PRO A 148 20.05 -7.54 7.49
C PRO A 148 20.37 -7.21 6.04
N LEU A 149 20.00 -5.98 5.63
CA LEU A 149 20.39 -5.45 4.33
C LEU A 149 21.91 -5.62 4.15
N PRO A 150 22.37 -6.15 3.01
CA PRO A 150 23.80 -6.17 2.74
C PRO A 150 24.28 -4.73 2.73
N LEU A 151 25.25 -4.44 3.58
CA LEU A 151 25.96 -3.17 3.58
C LEU A 151 26.52 -2.94 2.18
N GLY A 152 26.13 -1.84 1.57
CA GLY A 152 26.57 -1.48 0.24
C GLY A 152 28.08 -1.51 0.13
N LEU A 153 28.59 -2.14 -0.94
CA LEU A 153 29.98 -2.08 -1.30
C LEU A 153 30.39 -0.61 -1.56
N PRO A 154 31.54 -0.15 -1.08
CA PRO A 154 32.02 1.17 -1.39
C PRO A 154 32.27 1.28 -2.90
N PRO A 155 32.02 2.44 -3.50
CA PRO A 155 32.37 2.68 -4.88
C PRO A 155 33.91 2.63 -5.06
N GLU A 156 34.35 1.90 -6.06
CA GLU A 156 35.72 2.06 -6.55
C GLU A 156 35.87 3.34 -7.34
#